data_69f196457d5f9df0eb1c93a3d445891f
#
_entry.id   69f196457d5f9df0eb1c93a3d445891f
#
_cell.length_a   1.000
_cell.length_b   1.000
_cell.length_c   1.000
_cell.angle_alpha   90.00
_cell.angle_beta   90.00
_cell.angle_gamma   90.00
#
_symmetry.space_group_name_H-M   'P 1'
#
loop_
_entity.id
_entity.type
_entity.pdbx_description
1 polymer ?
#
loop_
_entity_poly.entity_id
_entity_poly.type
_entity_poly.pdbx_seq_one_letter_code
_entity_poly.pdbx_strand_id
1 'polypeptide(L)'
;VLKKDVSEAAVSKIRDLAGDYLFVDNREENSDINGSYWVFRIASYGFLAIISLITVLNITNSISMGVSARIKQYGAMRAVGMGSGQVAKMITAEAVTYAICGTAAGIVLGLLLHYLIYAKVVITHFGGSWNIPFTAIAIVLLLVAFSCIVAIYAPAKRIRNMAITATINEL
;
A
#
# COMPACT_ATOMS: atom_id res chain seq x y z
N VAL A 1 -38.82 -13.15 -5.13
CA VAL A 1 -37.42 -12.87 -5.51
C VAL A 1 -36.99 -13.97 -6.46
N LEU A 2 -36.74 -13.59 -7.73
CA LEU A 2 -36.28 -14.53 -8.77
C LEU A 2 -34.78 -14.82 -8.62
N LYS A 3 -34.35 -16.06 -8.90
CA LYS A 3 -32.95 -16.45 -8.95
C LYS A 3 -32.21 -15.69 -10.06
N LYS A 4 -30.92 -15.44 -9.88
CA LYS A 4 -30.02 -14.68 -10.77
C LYS A 4 -29.93 -15.23 -12.22
N ASP A 5 -30.28 -16.50 -12.43
CA ASP A 5 -30.14 -17.24 -13.73
C ASP A 5 -31.48 -17.47 -14.44
N VAL A 6 -32.46 -16.58 -14.30
CA VAL A 6 -33.74 -16.72 -15.00
C VAL A 6 -33.58 -16.23 -16.43
N SER A 7 -34.01 -17.05 -17.41
CA SER A 7 -33.92 -16.74 -18.83
C SER A 7 -34.74 -15.50 -19.20
N GLU A 8 -34.29 -14.74 -20.20
CA GLU A 8 -34.99 -13.54 -20.71
C GLU A 8 -36.43 -13.82 -21.15
N ALA A 9 -36.70 -15.00 -21.68
CA ALA A 9 -38.05 -15.45 -22.03
C ALA A 9 -38.99 -15.61 -20.82
N ALA A 10 -38.46 -15.92 -19.65
CA ALA A 10 -39.27 -15.96 -18.42
C ALA A 10 -39.54 -14.58 -17.86
N VAL A 11 -38.59 -13.65 -18.02
CA VAL A 11 -38.75 -12.24 -17.61
C VAL A 11 -39.77 -11.53 -18.47
N SER A 12 -39.75 -11.73 -19.80
CA SER A 12 -40.76 -11.17 -20.69
C SER A 12 -42.15 -11.65 -20.37
N LYS A 13 -42.31 -12.97 -20.06
CA LYS A 13 -43.60 -13.51 -19.61
C LYS A 13 -44.09 -12.90 -18.31
N ILE A 14 -43.19 -12.63 -17.36
CA ILE A 14 -43.55 -11.99 -16.09
C ILE A 14 -43.94 -10.54 -16.30
N ARG A 15 -43.23 -9.83 -17.22
CA ARG A 15 -43.58 -8.46 -17.62
C ARG A 15 -44.98 -8.41 -18.24
N ASP A 16 -45.32 -9.34 -19.13
CA ASP A 16 -46.66 -9.42 -19.75
C ASP A 16 -47.76 -9.75 -18.72
N LEU A 17 -47.45 -10.61 -17.75
CA LEU A 17 -48.38 -10.95 -16.68
C LEU A 17 -48.55 -9.81 -15.63
N ALA A 18 -47.55 -8.96 -15.47
CA ALA A 18 -47.61 -7.83 -14.55
C ALA A 18 -48.55 -6.73 -15.04
N GLY A 19 -48.83 -6.65 -16.36
CA GLY A 19 -49.76 -5.70 -16.94
C GLY A 19 -49.51 -4.25 -16.53
N ASP A 20 -50.49 -3.63 -15.87
CA ASP A 20 -50.44 -2.24 -15.42
C ASP A 20 -49.63 -2.03 -14.12
N TYR A 21 -49.10 -3.10 -13.53
CA TYR A 21 -48.26 -2.99 -12.31
C TYR A 21 -46.83 -2.57 -12.69
N LEU A 22 -46.21 -1.74 -11.86
CA LEU A 22 -44.83 -1.31 -12.03
C LEU A 22 -43.87 -2.52 -11.97
N PHE A 23 -43.36 -2.95 -13.12
CA PHE A 23 -42.35 -3.98 -13.21
C PHE A 23 -40.98 -3.31 -13.29
N VAL A 24 -40.15 -3.50 -12.25
CA VAL A 24 -38.77 -2.99 -12.23
C VAL A 24 -37.82 -4.16 -12.34
N ASP A 25 -37.07 -4.23 -13.43
CA ASP A 25 -36.00 -5.21 -13.59
C ASP A 25 -34.66 -4.65 -13.08
N ASN A 26 -34.33 -4.99 -11.85
CA ASN A 26 -33.09 -4.52 -11.19
C ASN A 26 -31.82 -5.22 -11.70
N ARG A 27 -31.88 -6.06 -12.74
CA ARG A 27 -30.68 -6.80 -13.22
C ARG A 27 -29.78 -5.91 -14.02
N GLU A 28 -30.31 -5.04 -14.88
CA GLU A 28 -29.55 -4.04 -15.64
C GLU A 28 -28.94 -3.02 -14.68
N GLU A 29 -29.72 -2.49 -13.76
CA GLU A 29 -29.25 -1.53 -12.74
C GLU A 29 -28.14 -2.13 -11.86
N ASN A 30 -28.29 -3.37 -11.42
CA ASN A 30 -27.25 -4.09 -10.67
C ASN A 30 -25.99 -4.39 -11.51
N SER A 31 -26.15 -4.55 -12.84
CA SER A 31 -25.01 -4.73 -13.74
C SER A 31 -24.19 -3.45 -13.87
N ASP A 32 -24.86 -2.31 -14.02
CA ASP A 32 -24.22 -1.00 -14.12
C ASP A 32 -23.55 -0.57 -12.81
N ILE A 33 -24.21 -0.85 -11.69
CA ILE A 33 -23.62 -0.62 -10.35
C ILE A 33 -22.38 -1.50 -10.16
N ASN A 34 -22.43 -2.78 -10.52
CA ASN A 34 -21.29 -3.68 -10.46
C ASN A 34 -20.16 -3.22 -11.39
N GLY A 35 -20.46 -2.77 -12.61
CA GLY A 35 -19.49 -2.23 -13.54
C GLY A 35 -18.76 -1.02 -12.97
N SER A 36 -19.51 -0.05 -12.46
CA SER A 36 -18.97 1.16 -11.83
C SER A 36 -18.13 0.82 -10.59
N TYR A 37 -18.55 -0.14 -9.78
CA TYR A 37 -17.79 -0.62 -8.63
C TYR A 37 -16.44 -1.25 -9.04
N TRP A 38 -16.41 -2.04 -10.11
CA TRP A 38 -15.18 -2.64 -10.61
C TRP A 38 -14.21 -1.60 -11.16
N VAL A 39 -14.70 -0.63 -11.92
CA VAL A 39 -13.89 0.49 -12.44
C VAL A 39 -13.26 1.27 -11.28
N PHE A 40 -14.06 1.65 -10.29
CA PHE A 40 -13.57 2.36 -9.10
C PHE A 40 -12.52 1.53 -8.33
N ARG A 41 -12.75 0.24 -8.18
CA ARG A 41 -11.84 -0.67 -7.51
C ARG A 41 -10.49 -0.79 -8.25
N ILE A 42 -10.52 -0.96 -9.57
CA ILE A 42 -9.30 -1.04 -10.39
C ILE A 42 -8.54 0.29 -10.35
N ALA A 43 -9.23 1.42 -10.48
CA ALA A 43 -8.61 2.74 -10.38
C ALA A 43 -7.95 2.95 -9.01
N SER A 44 -8.61 2.55 -7.92
CA SER A 44 -8.07 2.64 -6.56
C SER A 44 -6.81 1.78 -6.38
N TYR A 45 -6.81 0.55 -6.88
CA TYR A 45 -5.62 -0.31 -6.83
C TYR A 45 -4.48 0.22 -7.70
N GLY A 46 -4.79 0.78 -8.87
CA GLY A 46 -3.80 1.45 -9.73
C GLY A 46 -3.15 2.63 -9.03
N PHE A 47 -3.94 3.46 -8.37
CA PHE A 47 -3.44 4.58 -7.57
C PHE A 47 -2.54 4.11 -6.41
N LEU A 48 -2.96 3.07 -5.68
CA LEU A 48 -2.15 2.47 -4.60
C LEU A 48 -0.82 1.91 -5.13
N ALA A 49 -0.81 1.28 -6.30
CA ALA A 49 0.41 0.78 -6.93
C ALA A 49 1.39 1.91 -7.27
N ILE A 50 0.88 3.03 -7.81
CA ILE A 50 1.70 4.21 -8.12
C ILE A 50 2.29 4.81 -6.82
N ILE A 51 1.48 4.99 -5.78
CA ILE A 51 1.97 5.49 -4.48
C ILE A 51 3.03 4.55 -3.89
N SER A 52 2.82 3.23 -3.97
CA SER A 52 3.80 2.25 -3.52
C SER A 52 5.12 2.38 -4.26
N LEU A 53 5.09 2.55 -5.58
CA LEU A 53 6.28 2.75 -6.40
C LEU A 53 7.03 4.03 -6.00
N ILE A 54 6.32 5.14 -5.86
CA ILE A 54 6.89 6.42 -5.40
C ILE A 54 7.53 6.25 -4.03
N THR A 55 6.87 5.54 -3.11
CA THR A 55 7.37 5.28 -1.76
C THR A 55 8.67 4.48 -1.80
N VAL A 56 8.75 3.41 -2.59
CA VAL A 56 9.99 2.62 -2.78
C VAL A 56 11.13 3.49 -3.28
N LEU A 57 10.88 4.30 -4.32
CA LEU A 57 11.89 5.20 -4.88
C LEU A 57 12.35 6.24 -3.87
N ASN A 58 11.43 6.82 -3.11
CA ASN A 58 11.72 7.83 -2.09
C ASN A 58 12.57 7.25 -0.94
N ILE A 59 12.20 6.08 -0.41
CA ILE A 59 12.97 5.39 0.63
C ILE A 59 14.36 5.04 0.11
N THR A 60 14.46 4.48 -1.09
CA THR A 60 15.75 4.12 -1.70
C THR A 60 16.65 5.33 -1.88
N ASN A 61 16.11 6.45 -2.35
CA ASN A 61 16.83 7.69 -2.51
C ASN A 61 17.30 8.26 -1.15
N SER A 62 16.41 8.28 -0.16
CA SER A 62 16.72 8.79 1.19
C SER A 62 17.83 7.98 1.85
N ILE A 63 17.80 6.64 1.79
CA ILE A 63 18.85 5.78 2.33
C ILE A 63 20.15 6.00 1.57
N SER A 64 20.11 6.08 0.23
CA SER A 64 21.30 6.30 -0.60
C SER A 64 21.99 7.63 -0.30
N MET A 65 21.21 8.69 -0.11
CA MET A 65 21.73 10.01 0.27
C MET A 65 22.32 9.99 1.69
N GLY A 66 21.61 9.40 2.65
CA GLY A 66 22.07 9.25 4.04
C GLY A 66 23.37 8.47 4.13
N VAL A 67 23.50 7.36 3.39
CA VAL A 67 24.72 6.57 3.29
C VAL A 67 25.87 7.38 2.64
N SER A 68 25.61 8.08 1.55
CA SER A 68 26.60 8.90 0.86
C SER A 68 27.11 10.06 1.74
N ALA A 69 26.24 10.71 2.49
CA ALA A 69 26.62 11.77 3.41
C ALA A 69 27.51 11.29 4.57
N ARG A 70 27.35 10.03 4.98
CA ARG A 70 28.11 9.42 6.11
C ARG A 70 29.23 8.48 5.68
N ILE A 71 29.59 8.47 4.40
CA ILE A 71 30.54 7.50 3.85
C ILE A 71 31.90 7.58 4.54
N LYS A 72 32.37 8.79 4.88
CA LYS A 72 33.62 8.99 5.63
C LYS A 72 33.57 8.43 7.04
N GLN A 73 32.43 8.57 7.73
CA GLN A 73 32.23 8.00 9.06
C GLN A 73 32.24 6.47 9.03
N TYR A 74 31.62 5.86 8.02
CA TYR A 74 31.65 4.40 7.83
C TYR A 74 33.05 3.90 7.47
N GLY A 75 33.81 4.67 6.69
CA GLY A 75 35.21 4.40 6.41
C GLY A 75 36.08 4.40 7.67
N ALA A 76 35.95 5.43 8.52
CA ALA A 76 36.64 5.53 9.79
C ALA A 76 36.29 4.37 10.76
N MET A 77 35.02 4.01 10.87
CA MET A 77 34.57 2.87 11.68
C MET A 77 35.19 1.55 11.19
N ARG A 78 35.29 1.35 9.88
CA ARG A 78 35.92 0.18 9.29
C ARG A 78 37.44 0.15 9.50
N ALA A 79 38.09 1.32 9.48
CA ALA A 79 39.53 1.42 9.76
C ALA A 79 39.88 1.04 11.20
N VAL A 80 38.98 1.28 12.16
CA VAL A 80 39.11 0.89 13.56
C VAL A 80 38.70 -0.59 13.80
N GLY A 81 38.31 -1.32 12.72
CA GLY A 81 38.04 -2.76 12.79
C GLY A 81 36.57 -3.17 12.69
N MET A 82 35.66 -2.24 12.42
CA MET A 82 34.26 -2.58 12.20
C MET A 82 34.09 -3.36 10.88
N GLY A 83 33.47 -4.53 10.93
CA GLY A 83 33.18 -5.35 9.77
C GLY A 83 32.11 -4.71 8.85
N SER A 84 32.24 -4.89 7.53
CA SER A 84 31.26 -4.39 6.56
C SER A 84 29.82 -4.86 6.83
N GLY A 85 29.66 -6.07 7.39
CA GLY A 85 28.37 -6.60 7.80
C GLY A 85 27.75 -5.87 9.00
N GLN A 86 28.56 -5.32 9.90
CA GLN A 86 28.08 -4.53 11.04
C GLN A 86 27.58 -3.17 10.58
N VAL A 87 28.28 -2.52 9.66
CA VAL A 87 27.82 -1.28 9.04
C VAL A 87 26.50 -1.48 8.27
N ALA A 88 26.39 -2.57 7.50
CA ALA A 88 25.15 -2.90 6.80
C ALA A 88 23.98 -3.14 7.78
N LYS A 89 24.21 -3.82 8.91
CA LYS A 89 23.18 -4.01 9.95
C LYS A 89 22.72 -2.68 10.56
N MET A 90 23.64 -1.74 10.78
CA MET A 90 23.31 -0.42 11.31
C MET A 90 22.38 0.36 10.37
N ILE A 91 22.66 0.37 9.07
CA ILE A 91 21.82 1.02 8.06
C ILE A 91 20.46 0.32 7.95
N THR A 92 20.46 -1.01 8.01
CA THR A 92 19.21 -1.78 8.02
C THR A 92 18.36 -1.43 9.23
N ALA A 93 18.95 -1.33 10.42
CA ALA A 93 18.25 -0.96 11.64
C ALA A 93 17.65 0.45 11.55
N GLU A 94 18.39 1.41 11.00
CA GLU A 94 17.89 2.77 10.77
C GLU A 94 16.68 2.78 9.83
N ALA A 95 16.76 2.08 8.68
CA ALA A 95 15.67 1.97 7.73
C ALA A 95 14.42 1.27 8.31
N VAL A 96 14.61 0.21 9.08
CA VAL A 96 13.51 -0.50 9.77
C VAL A 96 12.85 0.40 10.81
N THR A 97 13.63 1.17 11.55
CA THR A 97 13.08 2.14 12.53
C THR A 97 12.18 3.16 11.86
N TYR A 98 12.61 3.75 10.73
CA TYR A 98 11.78 4.68 9.96
C TYR A 98 10.52 4.00 9.41
N ALA A 99 10.64 2.76 8.92
CA ALA A 99 9.50 2.01 8.43
C ALA A 99 8.46 1.75 9.53
N ILE A 100 8.90 1.33 10.71
CA ILE A 100 8.01 1.07 11.86
C ILE A 100 7.33 2.34 12.32
N CYS A 101 8.09 3.43 12.57
CA CYS A 101 7.54 4.69 13.02
C CYS A 101 6.57 5.30 12.00
N GLY A 102 6.95 5.30 10.72
CA GLY A 102 6.10 5.82 9.64
C GLY A 102 4.83 5.01 9.47
N THR A 103 4.93 3.68 9.54
CA THR A 103 3.76 2.79 9.43
C THR A 103 2.83 2.94 10.62
N ALA A 104 3.36 3.03 11.84
CA ALA A 104 2.54 3.25 13.04
C ALA A 104 1.77 4.58 12.95
N ALA A 105 2.44 5.66 12.59
CA ALA A 105 1.81 6.96 12.38
C ALA A 105 0.77 6.90 11.25
N GLY A 106 1.10 6.25 10.13
CA GLY A 106 0.21 6.09 8.99
C GLY A 106 -1.06 5.29 9.32
N ILE A 107 -0.94 4.21 10.09
CA ILE A 107 -2.10 3.41 10.55
C ILE A 107 -3.00 4.25 11.46
N VAL A 108 -2.43 4.98 12.41
CA VAL A 108 -3.22 5.81 13.35
C VAL A 108 -4.00 6.88 12.57
N LEU A 109 -3.32 7.63 11.69
CA LEU A 109 -3.95 8.67 10.87
C LEU A 109 -4.97 8.07 9.88
N GLY A 110 -4.63 6.94 9.27
CA GLY A 110 -5.51 6.25 8.33
C GLY A 110 -6.79 5.72 8.98
N LEU A 111 -6.69 5.13 10.17
CA LEU A 111 -7.86 4.66 10.92
C LEU A 111 -8.72 5.83 11.41
N LEU A 112 -8.10 6.93 11.85
CA LEU A 112 -8.82 8.13 12.23
C LEU A 112 -9.63 8.68 11.05
N LEU A 113 -9.00 8.83 9.89
CA LEU A 113 -9.65 9.31 8.67
C LEU A 113 -10.76 8.36 8.21
N HIS A 114 -10.50 7.05 8.24
CA HIS A 114 -11.48 6.01 7.91
C HIS A 114 -12.72 6.11 8.83
N TYR A 115 -12.52 6.30 10.13
CA TYR A 115 -13.61 6.50 11.07
C TYR A 115 -14.39 7.80 10.81
N LEU A 116 -13.71 8.91 10.49
CA LEU A 116 -14.37 10.17 10.17
C LEU A 116 -15.23 10.08 8.91
N ILE A 117 -14.72 9.43 7.86
CA ILE A 117 -15.48 9.20 6.62
C ILE A 117 -16.69 8.32 6.91
N TYR A 118 -16.50 7.23 7.66
CA TYR A 118 -17.58 6.36 8.05
C TYR A 118 -18.67 7.11 8.83
N ALA A 119 -18.30 7.88 9.85
CA ALA A 119 -19.22 8.61 10.72
C ALA A 119 -20.00 9.72 9.98
N LYS A 120 -19.37 10.38 9.01
CA LYS A 120 -19.99 11.52 8.30
C LYS A 120 -20.70 11.12 7.02
N VAL A 121 -20.27 10.08 6.35
CA VAL A 121 -20.78 9.69 5.02
C VAL A 121 -21.61 8.40 5.12
N VAL A 122 -21.06 7.34 5.71
CA VAL A 122 -21.67 6.01 5.66
C VAL A 122 -22.87 5.93 6.60
N ILE A 123 -22.73 6.36 7.86
CA ILE A 123 -23.85 6.35 8.82
C ILE A 123 -25.01 7.19 8.31
N THR A 124 -24.72 8.37 7.75
CA THR A 124 -25.75 9.34 7.36
C THR A 124 -26.59 8.85 6.17
N HIS A 125 -25.99 8.08 5.24
CA HIS A 125 -26.64 7.71 3.97
C HIS A 125 -27.01 6.24 3.87
N PHE A 126 -26.28 5.34 4.50
CA PHE A 126 -26.44 3.90 4.28
C PHE A 126 -26.77 3.10 5.55
N GLY A 127 -26.47 3.65 6.73
CA GLY A 127 -26.53 2.89 7.98
C GLY A 127 -25.51 1.74 8.00
N GLY A 128 -25.23 1.19 9.14
CA GLY A 128 -24.34 0.03 9.25
C GLY A 128 -23.43 0.12 10.48
N SER A 129 -22.70 -0.97 10.76
CA SER A 129 -21.70 -1.00 11.83
C SER A 129 -20.30 -0.71 11.29
N TRP A 130 -19.51 0.07 12.03
CA TRP A 130 -18.12 0.31 11.68
C TRP A 130 -17.28 -0.95 11.86
N ASN A 131 -16.49 -1.26 10.85
CA ASN A 131 -15.58 -2.40 10.88
C ASN A 131 -14.14 -1.93 10.58
N ILE A 132 -13.19 -2.41 11.37
CA ILE A 132 -11.76 -2.14 11.13
C ILE A 132 -11.33 -2.91 9.87
N PRO A 133 -10.69 -2.27 8.88
CA PRO A 133 -10.30 -2.91 7.64
C PRO A 133 -8.97 -3.70 7.81
N PHE A 134 -9.00 -4.79 8.58
CA PHE A 134 -7.80 -5.61 8.86
C PHE A 134 -7.09 -6.09 7.58
N THR A 135 -7.85 -6.46 6.55
CA THR A 135 -7.28 -6.91 5.28
C THR A 135 -6.46 -5.80 4.60
N ALA A 136 -6.98 -4.56 4.59
CA ALA A 136 -6.27 -3.43 4.03
C ALA A 136 -4.99 -3.11 4.83
N ILE A 137 -5.07 -3.16 6.16
CA ILE A 137 -3.91 -2.96 7.05
C ILE A 137 -2.85 -4.03 6.77
N ALA A 138 -3.23 -5.30 6.65
CA ALA A 138 -2.30 -6.39 6.35
C ALA A 138 -1.61 -6.20 5.00
N ILE A 139 -2.35 -5.78 3.96
CA ILE A 139 -1.78 -5.49 2.64
C ILE A 139 -0.77 -4.34 2.73
N VAL A 140 -1.10 -3.26 3.43
CA VAL A 140 -0.17 -2.12 3.63
C VAL A 140 1.09 -2.56 4.36
N LEU A 141 0.98 -3.35 5.42
CA LEU A 141 2.15 -3.88 6.15
C LEU A 141 3.05 -4.73 5.26
N LEU A 142 2.48 -5.59 4.42
CA LEU A 142 3.24 -6.41 3.46
C LEU A 142 3.93 -5.54 2.42
N LEU A 143 3.25 -4.52 1.88
CA LEU A 143 3.83 -3.59 0.92
C LEU A 143 4.98 -2.78 1.52
N VAL A 144 4.84 -2.29 2.76
CA VAL A 144 5.91 -1.56 3.45
C VAL A 144 7.10 -2.48 3.73
N ALA A 145 6.88 -3.70 4.20
CA ALA A 145 7.94 -4.68 4.43
C ALA A 145 8.70 -4.98 3.13
N PHE A 146 7.99 -5.25 2.05
CA PHE A 146 8.58 -5.47 0.73
C PHE A 146 9.39 -4.26 0.25
N SER A 147 8.81 -3.06 0.35
CA SER A 147 9.47 -1.79 -0.03
C SER A 147 10.75 -1.58 0.77
N CYS A 148 10.74 -1.86 2.07
CA CYS A 148 11.88 -1.74 2.94
C CYS A 148 13.02 -2.69 2.53
N ILE A 149 12.70 -3.95 2.23
CA ILE A 149 13.67 -4.95 1.75
C ILE A 149 14.34 -4.48 0.45
N VAL A 150 13.54 -4.03 -0.53
CA VAL A 150 14.05 -3.55 -1.82
C VAL A 150 14.94 -2.31 -1.63
N ALA A 151 14.49 -1.36 -0.82
CA ALA A 151 15.21 -0.11 -0.59
C ALA A 151 16.56 -0.30 0.11
N ILE A 152 16.67 -1.28 1.02
CA ILE A 152 17.91 -1.57 1.75
C ILE A 152 18.91 -2.34 0.89
N TYR A 153 18.44 -3.16 -0.04
CA TYR A 153 19.31 -4.07 -0.80
C TYR A 153 20.43 -3.37 -1.56
N ALA A 154 20.13 -2.29 -2.29
CA ALA A 154 21.09 -1.58 -3.12
C ALA A 154 22.18 -0.85 -2.29
N PRO A 155 21.84 -0.02 -1.28
CA PRO A 155 22.82 0.63 -0.41
C PRO A 155 23.67 -0.37 0.39
N ALA A 156 23.08 -1.41 0.93
CA ALA A 156 23.80 -2.43 1.69
C ALA A 156 24.83 -3.18 0.82
N LYS A 157 24.48 -3.51 -0.42
CA LYS A 157 25.40 -4.12 -1.38
C LYS A 157 26.56 -3.18 -1.74
N ARG A 158 26.26 -1.88 -1.94
CA ARG A 158 27.29 -0.87 -2.25
C ARG A 158 28.33 -0.78 -1.13
N ILE A 159 27.91 -0.68 0.11
CA ILE A 159 28.83 -0.60 1.27
C ILE A 159 29.65 -1.87 1.42
N ARG A 160 29.06 -3.04 1.24
CA ARG A 160 29.78 -4.31 1.35
C ARG A 160 30.92 -4.42 0.33
N ASN A 161 30.74 -3.83 -0.84
CA ASN A 161 31.72 -3.88 -1.94
C ASN A 161 32.74 -2.73 -1.91
N MET A 162 32.62 -1.75 -1.02
CA MET A 162 33.60 -0.67 -0.90
C MET A 162 34.91 -1.21 -0.30
N ALA A 163 36.00 -1.03 -1.03
CA ALA A 163 37.33 -1.29 -0.50
C ALA A 163 37.71 -0.20 0.52
N ILE A 164 38.35 -0.60 1.64
CA ILE A 164 38.76 0.32 2.71
C ILE A 164 39.73 1.39 2.18
N THR A 165 40.60 1.00 1.27
CA THR A 165 41.61 1.86 0.63
C THR A 165 41.01 2.96 -0.25
N ALA A 166 39.89 2.72 -0.93
CA ALA A 166 39.25 3.73 -1.77
C ALA A 166 38.64 4.89 -0.95
N THR A 167 38.19 4.60 0.28
CA THR A 167 37.56 5.60 1.14
C THR A 167 38.58 6.54 1.82
N ILE A 168 39.84 6.09 1.96
CA ILE A 168 40.93 6.87 2.57
C ILE A 168 41.60 7.78 1.53
N ASN A 169 41.63 7.37 0.26
CA ASN A 169 42.28 8.15 -0.80
C ASN A 169 41.42 9.33 -1.30
N GLU A 170 40.15 9.46 -0.90
CA GLU A 170 39.29 10.61 -1.20
C GLU A 170 39.29 11.65 -0.05
N LEU A 171 40.18 11.51 0.93
CA LEU A 171 40.47 12.46 1.99
C LEU A 171 41.59 13.41 1.59
#